data_5fb941a88d905c9e4c5b843a03c27521
#
_entry.id   5fb941a88d905c9e4c5b843a03c27521
#
_cell.length_a   1.000
_cell.length_b   1.000
_cell.length_c   1.000
_cell.angle_alpha   90.00
_cell.angle_beta   90.00
_cell.angle_gamma   90.00
#
_symmetry.space_group_name_H-M   'P 1'
#
loop_
_entity.id
_entity.type
_entity.pdbx_description
1 polymer ?
#
loop_
_entity_poly.entity_id
_entity_poly.type
_entity_poly.pdbx_seq_one_letter_code
_entity_poly.pdbx_strand_id
1 'polypeptide(L)'
;LAGLSSGRTPLSEIHFDEEVHHLSATRALLSEMYEEFEGTDAALNLFFPRSGESFVRAFTRTMSTLLGPMGLLVVEPDWIRPALSSALADLVSLNPEPLLQEGSGPNSPIPPSQAALVYQVQEGQRRALRPGGEGFAFDDEPGSRTASELAAEIAGKPEGWSAGALLRPLVQDAVLPVAATIGGIGELLYHAQLAPLRAAARLPNTPFVPRISMTLTNPEVRSTLERAEATPGEVLSARGEWRPRNEPSGGEVPAAGDFLRKEAEGAAERLRGLRAEIAKL
;
A
#
# COMPACT_ATOMS: atom_id res chain seq x y z
N LEU A 1 8.53 -14.48 4.65
CA LEU A 1 8.47 -13.51 3.52
C LEU A 1 9.80 -13.42 2.75
N ALA A 2 10.50 -14.55 2.57
CA ALA A 2 11.82 -14.58 1.93
C ALA A 2 11.81 -14.22 0.42
N GLY A 3 10.67 -14.01 -0.20
CA GLY A 3 10.53 -13.60 -1.61
C GLY A 3 10.16 -12.12 -1.84
N LEU A 4 9.95 -11.32 -0.77
CA LEU A 4 9.53 -9.91 -0.90
C LEU A 4 10.71 -8.93 -1.09
N SER A 5 11.92 -9.42 -1.29
CA SER A 5 13.14 -8.60 -1.21
C SER A 5 13.30 -7.55 -2.30
N SER A 6 12.53 -7.57 -3.38
CA SER A 6 12.73 -6.62 -4.48
C SER A 6 11.55 -5.67 -4.77
N GLY A 7 10.37 -5.87 -4.18
CA GLY A 7 9.16 -5.11 -4.51
C GLY A 7 8.70 -5.28 -5.97
N ARG A 8 9.31 -6.22 -6.71
CA ARG A 8 9.06 -6.46 -8.14
C ARG A 8 8.01 -7.51 -8.41
N THR A 9 7.77 -8.43 -7.45
CA THR A 9 6.78 -9.50 -7.61
C THR A 9 5.37 -8.94 -7.36
N PRO A 10 4.41 -9.11 -8.27
CA PRO A 10 3.01 -8.77 -8.01
C PRO A 10 2.45 -9.52 -6.80
N LEU A 11 1.59 -8.88 -6.02
CA LEU A 11 0.99 -9.51 -4.85
C LEU A 11 0.11 -10.72 -5.20
N SER A 12 -0.44 -10.76 -6.42
CA SER A 12 -1.19 -11.90 -6.93
C SER A 12 -0.34 -13.16 -7.15
N GLU A 13 0.96 -12.97 -7.37
CA GLU A 13 1.92 -14.05 -7.59
C GLU A 13 2.60 -14.54 -6.29
N ILE A 14 2.34 -13.86 -5.17
CA ILE A 14 2.85 -14.25 -3.87
C ILE A 14 1.83 -15.18 -3.22
N HIS A 15 2.20 -16.45 -3.05
CA HIS A 15 1.36 -17.45 -2.41
C HIS A 15 1.91 -17.85 -1.05
N PHE A 16 1.00 -18.23 -0.16
CA PHE A 16 1.35 -18.80 1.13
C PHE A 16 1.50 -20.33 0.98
N ASP A 17 2.71 -20.80 1.06
CA ASP A 17 3.06 -22.21 0.95
C ASP A 17 3.29 -22.82 2.33
N GLU A 18 2.72 -24.01 2.61
CA GLU A 18 2.84 -24.67 3.90
C GLU A 18 4.28 -25.05 4.22
N GLU A 19 5.02 -25.57 3.24
CA GLU A 19 6.39 -26.03 3.46
C GLU A 19 7.36 -24.86 3.68
N VAL A 20 7.15 -23.74 2.95
CA VAL A 20 8.01 -22.55 3.03
C VAL A 20 7.67 -21.68 4.24
N HIS A 21 6.38 -21.55 4.59
CA HIS A 21 5.91 -20.61 5.59
C HIS A 21 5.51 -21.28 6.92
N HIS A 22 5.56 -22.61 6.99
CA HIS A 22 5.18 -23.39 8.18
C HIS A 22 3.85 -22.93 8.78
N LEU A 23 2.83 -22.75 7.92
CA LEU A 23 1.57 -22.09 8.29
C LEU A 23 0.87 -22.78 9.46
N SER A 24 0.76 -24.10 9.43
CA SER A 24 0.08 -24.87 10.49
C SER A 24 0.81 -24.73 11.83
N ALA A 25 2.14 -24.83 11.83
CA ALA A 25 2.95 -24.68 13.04
C ALA A 25 2.94 -23.24 13.56
N THR A 26 3.05 -22.25 12.67
CA THR A 26 2.96 -20.83 13.04
C THR A 26 1.60 -20.51 13.63
N ARG A 27 0.51 -21.04 13.04
CA ARG A 27 -0.84 -20.86 13.57
C ARG A 27 -1.02 -21.46 14.96
N ALA A 28 -0.53 -22.69 15.18
CA ALA A 28 -0.59 -23.35 16.47
C ALA A 28 0.16 -22.55 17.54
N LEU A 29 1.38 -22.09 17.22
CA LEU A 29 2.17 -21.24 18.11
C LEU A 29 1.46 -19.92 18.47
N LEU A 30 0.84 -19.25 17.50
CA LEU A 30 0.07 -18.03 17.76
C LEU A 30 -1.17 -18.29 18.62
N SER A 31 -1.85 -19.43 18.40
CA SER A 31 -3.00 -19.83 19.23
C SER A 31 -2.58 -20.05 20.68
N GLU A 32 -1.46 -20.74 20.91
CA GLU A 32 -0.88 -20.97 22.24
C GLU A 32 -0.41 -19.65 22.91
N MET A 33 0.31 -18.81 22.18
CA MET A 33 0.82 -17.52 22.70
C MET A 33 -0.28 -16.54 23.14
N TYR A 34 -1.43 -16.64 22.54
CA TYR A 34 -2.55 -15.72 22.77
C TYR A 34 -3.80 -16.44 23.29
N GLU A 35 -3.65 -17.63 23.88
CA GLU A 35 -4.79 -18.44 24.38
C GLU A 35 -5.63 -17.74 25.46
N GLU A 36 -4.98 -16.83 26.21
CA GLU A 36 -5.65 -16.04 27.26
C GLU A 36 -6.56 -14.93 26.73
N PHE A 37 -6.45 -14.59 25.43
CA PHE A 37 -7.28 -13.56 24.82
C PHE A 37 -8.53 -14.17 24.18
N GLU A 38 -9.70 -13.71 24.64
CA GLU A 38 -10.96 -14.11 24.06
C GLU A 38 -11.02 -13.73 22.56
N GLY A 39 -11.37 -14.70 21.72
CA GLY A 39 -11.50 -14.48 20.26
C GLY A 39 -10.24 -14.73 19.44
N THR A 40 -9.13 -15.20 20.05
CA THR A 40 -7.88 -15.52 19.30
C THR A 40 -8.15 -16.47 18.13
N ASP A 41 -8.89 -17.55 18.31
CA ASP A 41 -9.21 -18.48 17.23
C ASP A 41 -10.04 -17.83 16.12
N ALA A 42 -11.00 -16.99 16.48
CA ALA A 42 -11.79 -16.25 15.50
C ALA A 42 -10.92 -15.28 14.69
N ALA A 43 -10.01 -14.58 15.35
CA ALA A 43 -9.04 -13.70 14.71
C ALA A 43 -8.10 -14.47 13.78
N LEU A 44 -7.54 -15.60 14.23
CA LEU A 44 -6.69 -16.46 13.41
C LEU A 44 -7.45 -17.03 12.20
N ASN A 45 -8.69 -17.46 12.37
CA ASN A 45 -9.54 -17.93 11.27
C ASN A 45 -9.79 -16.86 10.21
N LEU A 46 -9.88 -15.60 10.63
CA LEU A 46 -10.16 -14.46 9.76
C LEU A 46 -8.88 -13.94 9.05
N PHE A 47 -7.83 -13.69 9.80
CA PHE A 47 -6.65 -12.99 9.31
C PHE A 47 -5.54 -13.90 8.83
N PHE A 48 -5.44 -15.11 9.37
CA PHE A 48 -4.34 -16.00 9.02
C PHE A 48 -4.50 -16.56 7.59
N PRO A 49 -3.44 -16.56 6.77
CA PRO A 49 -3.50 -17.07 5.41
C PRO A 49 -3.70 -18.59 5.39
N ARG A 50 -4.24 -19.10 4.28
CA ARG A 50 -4.43 -20.53 4.04
C ARG A 50 -3.36 -21.02 3.09
N SER A 51 -2.98 -22.29 3.23
CA SER A 51 -2.03 -22.92 2.31
C SER A 51 -2.54 -22.85 0.86
N GLY A 52 -1.67 -22.44 -0.07
CA GLY A 52 -1.99 -22.23 -1.47
C GLY A 52 -2.74 -20.95 -1.79
N GLU A 53 -3.14 -20.16 -0.77
CA GLU A 53 -3.83 -18.89 -0.96
C GLU A 53 -2.82 -17.80 -1.38
N SER A 54 -3.15 -16.99 -2.40
CA SER A 54 -2.33 -15.82 -2.71
C SER A 54 -2.54 -14.70 -1.69
N PHE A 55 -1.58 -13.77 -1.60
CA PHE A 55 -1.70 -12.59 -0.74
C PHE A 55 -2.97 -11.78 -1.05
N VAL A 56 -3.30 -11.59 -2.33
CA VAL A 56 -4.51 -10.89 -2.77
C VAL A 56 -5.76 -11.62 -2.31
N ARG A 57 -5.80 -12.96 -2.47
CA ARG A 57 -6.94 -13.78 -2.04
C ARG A 57 -7.14 -13.75 -0.53
N ALA A 58 -6.06 -13.84 0.27
CA ALA A 58 -6.13 -13.72 1.72
C ALA A 58 -6.71 -12.36 2.14
N PHE A 59 -6.23 -11.27 1.52
CA PHE A 59 -6.76 -9.94 1.74
C PHE A 59 -8.23 -9.81 1.35
N THR A 60 -8.60 -10.25 0.14
CA THR A 60 -9.99 -10.22 -0.36
C THR A 60 -10.93 -10.97 0.58
N ARG A 61 -10.55 -12.18 1.00
CA ARG A 61 -11.33 -12.99 1.96
C ARG A 61 -11.55 -12.26 3.27
N THR A 62 -10.47 -11.72 3.84
CA THR A 62 -10.51 -11.01 5.12
C THR A 62 -11.42 -9.77 5.05
N MET A 63 -11.20 -8.92 4.05
CA MET A 63 -11.96 -7.69 3.90
C MET A 63 -13.43 -7.96 3.57
N SER A 64 -13.72 -8.93 2.71
CA SER A 64 -15.08 -9.31 2.37
C SER A 64 -15.83 -9.92 3.56
N THR A 65 -15.14 -10.68 4.42
CA THR A 65 -15.75 -11.24 5.63
C THR A 65 -16.06 -10.15 6.64
N LEU A 66 -15.14 -9.21 6.86
CA LEU A 66 -15.31 -8.13 7.84
C LEU A 66 -16.33 -7.08 7.40
N LEU A 67 -16.23 -6.62 6.17
CA LEU A 67 -16.90 -5.41 5.70
C LEU A 67 -17.95 -5.69 4.61
N GLY A 68 -17.99 -6.92 4.06
CA GLY A 68 -19.01 -7.33 3.10
C GLY A 68 -20.45 -7.14 3.62
N PRO A 69 -20.76 -7.47 4.88
CA PRO A 69 -22.08 -7.19 5.47
C PRO A 69 -22.43 -5.68 5.52
N MET A 70 -21.42 -4.81 5.46
CA MET A 70 -21.59 -3.35 5.38
C MET A 70 -21.68 -2.84 3.94
N GLY A 71 -21.60 -3.72 2.94
CA GLY A 71 -21.68 -3.39 1.52
C GLY A 71 -20.34 -3.21 0.82
N LEU A 72 -19.19 -3.53 1.47
CA LEU A 72 -17.89 -3.49 0.79
C LEU A 72 -17.83 -4.57 -0.30
N LEU A 73 -17.46 -4.15 -1.50
CA LEU A 73 -17.06 -5.04 -2.60
C LEU A 73 -15.56 -4.92 -2.81
N VAL A 74 -14.87 -6.05 -2.84
CA VAL A 74 -13.44 -6.12 -3.18
C VAL A 74 -13.34 -6.66 -4.61
N VAL A 75 -12.76 -5.86 -5.50
CA VAL A 75 -12.54 -6.24 -6.90
C VAL A 75 -11.06 -6.52 -7.09
N GLU A 76 -10.71 -7.76 -7.40
CA GLU A 76 -9.35 -8.12 -7.75
C GLU A 76 -9.05 -7.64 -9.19
N PRO A 77 -7.92 -6.96 -9.42
CA PRO A 77 -7.59 -6.44 -10.74
C PRO A 77 -7.62 -7.48 -11.86
N ASP A 78 -7.29 -8.73 -11.54
CA ASP A 78 -7.24 -9.82 -12.53
C ASP A 78 -8.61 -10.18 -13.09
N TRP A 79 -9.70 -9.95 -12.34
CA TRP A 79 -11.07 -10.18 -12.82
C TRP A 79 -11.49 -9.23 -13.96
N ILE A 80 -10.92 -8.02 -13.96
CA ILE A 80 -11.24 -6.96 -14.94
C ILE A 80 -10.02 -6.52 -15.74
N ARG A 81 -8.95 -7.32 -15.75
CA ARG A 81 -7.66 -7.00 -16.37
C ARG A 81 -7.78 -6.52 -17.83
N PRO A 82 -8.55 -7.17 -18.72
CA PRO A 82 -8.66 -6.69 -20.10
C PRO A 82 -9.20 -5.27 -20.19
N ALA A 83 -10.22 -4.92 -19.39
CA ALA A 83 -10.78 -3.57 -19.38
C ALA A 83 -9.79 -2.54 -18.80
N LEU A 84 -9.08 -2.88 -17.70
CA LEU A 84 -8.05 -2.01 -17.13
C LEU A 84 -6.91 -1.76 -18.14
N SER A 85 -6.48 -2.78 -18.87
CA SER A 85 -5.40 -2.65 -19.85
C SER A 85 -5.85 -1.88 -21.09
N SER A 86 -7.10 -2.03 -21.54
CA SER A 86 -7.65 -1.19 -22.60
C SER A 86 -7.64 0.29 -22.21
N ALA A 87 -8.15 0.62 -21.03
CA ALA A 87 -8.13 1.99 -20.52
C ALA A 87 -6.69 2.53 -20.33
N LEU A 88 -5.75 1.66 -19.93
CA LEU A 88 -4.33 2.02 -19.83
C LEU A 88 -3.73 2.34 -21.20
N ALA A 89 -4.03 1.54 -22.22
CA ALA A 89 -3.58 1.78 -23.59
C ALA A 89 -4.08 3.13 -24.12
N ASP A 90 -5.36 3.44 -23.89
CA ASP A 90 -5.97 4.72 -24.27
C ASP A 90 -5.25 5.89 -23.59
N LEU A 91 -4.99 5.81 -22.28
CA LEU A 91 -4.27 6.86 -21.55
C LEU A 91 -2.81 7.02 -22.00
N VAL A 92 -2.12 5.93 -22.27
CA VAL A 92 -0.74 5.93 -22.76
C VAL A 92 -0.67 6.58 -24.14
N SER A 93 -1.65 6.34 -25.03
CA SER A 93 -1.70 6.93 -26.37
C SER A 93 -1.77 8.46 -26.37
N LEU A 94 -2.22 9.08 -25.26
CA LEU A 94 -2.25 10.53 -25.06
C LEU A 94 -0.89 11.14 -24.71
N ASN A 95 0.17 10.33 -24.64
CA ASN A 95 1.49 10.76 -24.14
C ASN A 95 1.39 11.48 -22.78
N PRO A 96 1.13 10.77 -21.69
CA PRO A 96 0.68 11.33 -20.41
C PRO A 96 1.70 12.23 -19.70
N GLU A 97 3.00 12.08 -19.94
CA GLU A 97 4.04 12.79 -19.17
C GLU A 97 3.93 14.31 -19.25
N PRO A 98 3.80 14.95 -20.43
CA PRO A 98 3.64 16.39 -20.51
C PRO A 98 2.38 16.90 -19.79
N LEU A 99 1.27 16.18 -19.88
CA LEU A 99 0.02 16.52 -19.22
C LEU A 99 0.11 16.40 -17.69
N LEU A 100 0.81 15.38 -17.20
CA LEU A 100 1.10 15.22 -15.78
C LEU A 100 2.05 16.30 -15.27
N GLN A 101 3.02 16.71 -16.10
CA GLN A 101 3.93 17.80 -15.77
C GLN A 101 3.20 19.13 -15.68
N GLU A 102 2.25 19.42 -16.59
CA GLU A 102 1.37 20.57 -16.54
C GLU A 102 0.56 20.62 -15.23
N GLY A 103 0.04 19.48 -14.78
CA GLY A 103 -0.70 19.34 -13.54
C GLY A 103 0.15 19.39 -12.26
N SER A 104 1.48 19.36 -12.41
CA SER A 104 2.38 19.32 -11.28
C SER A 104 2.66 20.71 -10.72
N GLY A 105 2.69 20.83 -9.40
CA GLY A 105 3.05 22.03 -8.66
C GLY A 105 4.21 21.77 -7.69
N PRO A 106 4.66 22.79 -6.94
CA PRO A 106 5.80 22.70 -6.04
C PRO A 106 5.62 21.65 -4.92
N ASN A 107 4.40 21.27 -4.60
CA ASN A 107 4.07 20.27 -3.58
C ASN A 107 3.69 18.89 -4.18
N SER A 108 3.90 18.70 -5.47
CA SER A 108 3.61 17.42 -6.12
C SER A 108 4.57 16.33 -5.62
N PRO A 109 4.06 15.24 -5.03
CA PRO A 109 4.91 14.24 -4.37
C PRO A 109 5.64 13.32 -5.36
N ILE A 110 5.17 13.27 -6.60
CA ILE A 110 5.71 12.35 -7.63
C ILE A 110 6.08 13.17 -8.86
N PRO A 111 7.39 13.37 -9.14
CA PRO A 111 7.83 13.98 -10.39
C PRO A 111 7.45 13.07 -11.58
N PRO A 112 6.66 13.55 -12.56
CA PRO A 112 6.21 12.71 -13.68
C PRO A 112 7.34 12.09 -14.48
N SER A 113 8.43 12.83 -14.71
CA SER A 113 9.63 12.35 -15.43
C SER A 113 10.37 11.20 -14.73
N GLN A 114 10.14 11.02 -13.42
CA GLN A 114 10.76 9.94 -12.64
C GLN A 114 9.75 8.84 -12.27
N ALA A 115 8.48 9.07 -12.55
CA ALA A 115 7.42 8.12 -12.19
C ALA A 115 7.45 6.89 -13.09
N ALA A 116 7.34 5.70 -12.50
CA ALA A 116 6.95 4.52 -13.26
C ALA A 116 5.47 4.65 -13.65
N LEU A 117 5.20 5.08 -14.87
CA LEU A 117 3.83 5.28 -15.36
C LEU A 117 3.14 3.96 -15.71
N VAL A 118 3.92 3.02 -16.23
CA VAL A 118 3.45 1.70 -16.64
C VAL A 118 4.40 0.64 -16.10
N TYR A 119 3.87 -0.52 -15.78
CA TYR A 119 4.66 -1.70 -15.46
C TYR A 119 4.34 -2.83 -16.43
N GLN A 120 5.38 -3.45 -16.97
CA GLN A 120 5.28 -4.74 -17.62
C GLN A 120 5.39 -5.85 -16.55
N VAL A 121 4.52 -6.84 -16.63
CA VAL A 121 4.58 -8.06 -15.82
C VAL A 121 5.08 -9.19 -16.71
N GLN A 122 6.26 -9.71 -16.44
CA GLN A 122 6.86 -10.80 -17.19
C GLN A 122 7.52 -11.76 -16.19
N GLU A 123 7.25 -13.05 -16.32
CA GLU A 123 7.84 -14.11 -15.45
C GLU A 123 7.69 -13.82 -13.95
N GLY A 124 6.53 -13.33 -13.53
CA GLY A 124 6.27 -12.98 -12.13
C GLY A 124 7.03 -11.75 -11.63
N GLN A 125 7.63 -10.95 -12.51
CA GLN A 125 8.36 -9.73 -12.16
C GLN A 125 7.70 -8.49 -12.77
N ARG A 126 7.71 -7.40 -12.03
CA ARG A 126 7.26 -6.09 -12.51
C ARG A 126 8.46 -5.26 -12.94
N ARG A 127 8.51 -4.89 -14.22
CA ARG A 127 9.51 -3.98 -14.78
C ARG A 127 8.90 -2.62 -15.01
N ALA A 128 9.53 -1.59 -14.48
CA ALA A 128 9.03 -0.21 -14.56
C ALA A 128 9.36 0.41 -15.92
N LEU A 129 8.35 1.03 -16.55
CA LEU A 129 8.54 1.94 -17.68
C LEU A 129 8.33 3.38 -17.21
N ARG A 130 9.31 4.20 -17.51
CA ARG A 130 9.31 5.63 -17.19
C ARG A 130 9.32 6.46 -18.47
N PRO A 131 8.88 7.73 -18.39
CA PRO A 131 9.16 8.66 -19.47
C PRO A 131 10.66 8.74 -19.73
N GLY A 132 11.05 8.68 -21.01
CA GLY A 132 12.48 8.75 -21.41
C GLY A 132 12.61 9.06 -22.89
N GLY A 133 13.39 10.09 -23.23
CA GLY A 133 13.52 10.54 -24.61
C GLY A 133 12.18 11.03 -25.17
N GLU A 134 11.78 10.47 -26.32
CA GLU A 134 10.50 10.80 -26.97
C GLU A 134 9.36 9.84 -26.60
N GLY A 135 9.52 9.02 -25.54
CA GLY A 135 8.52 8.01 -25.19
C GLY A 135 8.76 7.37 -23.81
N PHE A 136 8.73 6.05 -23.77
CA PHE A 136 8.86 5.25 -22.56
C PHE A 136 10.04 4.29 -22.64
N ALA A 137 10.82 4.21 -21.57
CA ALA A 137 11.96 3.33 -21.46
C ALA A 137 11.89 2.47 -20.19
N PHE A 138 12.47 1.28 -20.26
CA PHE A 138 12.79 0.49 -19.07
C PHE A 138 14.06 1.04 -18.40
N ASP A 139 14.17 0.89 -17.09
CA ASP A 139 15.36 1.29 -16.34
C ASP A 139 16.61 0.42 -16.68
N ASP A 140 16.39 -0.81 -17.14
CA ASP A 140 17.38 -1.87 -17.30
C ASP A 140 17.62 -2.32 -18.75
N GLU A 141 17.01 -1.64 -19.73
CA GLU A 141 17.10 -2.00 -21.15
C GLU A 141 17.29 -0.77 -22.02
N PRO A 142 18.24 -0.79 -22.99
CA PRO A 142 18.39 0.32 -23.92
C PRO A 142 17.21 0.40 -24.90
N GLY A 143 16.89 1.61 -25.30
CA GLY A 143 15.82 1.90 -26.25
C GLY A 143 14.58 2.49 -25.58
N SER A 144 13.74 3.10 -26.40
CA SER A 144 12.48 3.69 -25.99
C SER A 144 11.35 3.21 -26.89
N ARG A 145 10.14 3.26 -26.38
CA ARG A 145 8.89 3.02 -27.10
C ARG A 145 8.13 4.32 -27.20
N THR A 146 7.65 4.66 -28.37
CA THR A 146 6.70 5.76 -28.48
C THR A 146 5.41 5.44 -27.73
N ALA A 147 4.62 6.45 -27.42
CA ALA A 147 3.31 6.27 -26.79
C ALA A 147 2.40 5.33 -27.59
N SER A 148 2.42 5.45 -28.93
CA SER A 148 1.63 4.61 -29.81
C SER A 148 2.08 3.14 -29.83
N GLU A 149 3.40 2.89 -29.85
CA GLU A 149 3.95 1.53 -29.80
C GLU A 149 3.61 0.86 -28.48
N LEU A 150 3.81 1.57 -27.36
CA LEU A 150 3.47 1.03 -26.03
C LEU A 150 1.97 0.76 -25.91
N ALA A 151 1.12 1.66 -26.38
CA ALA A 151 -0.34 1.45 -26.37
C ALA A 151 -0.73 0.20 -27.18
N ALA A 152 -0.11 -0.02 -28.35
CA ALA A 152 -0.33 -1.22 -29.16
C ALA A 152 0.16 -2.50 -28.46
N GLU A 153 1.32 -2.47 -27.80
CA GLU A 153 1.83 -3.59 -27.01
C GLU A 153 0.88 -3.95 -25.84
N ILE A 154 0.37 -2.93 -25.14
CA ILE A 154 -0.60 -3.13 -24.05
C ILE A 154 -1.89 -3.76 -24.56
N ALA A 155 -2.43 -3.25 -25.66
CA ALA A 155 -3.64 -3.78 -26.28
C ALA A 155 -3.46 -5.22 -26.80
N GLY A 156 -2.27 -5.55 -27.30
CA GLY A 156 -1.94 -6.89 -27.83
C GLY A 156 -1.75 -7.96 -26.75
N LYS A 157 -1.37 -7.57 -25.53
CA LYS A 157 -1.13 -8.50 -24.40
C LYS A 157 -1.58 -7.88 -23.07
N PRO A 158 -2.89 -7.75 -22.86
CA PRO A 158 -3.43 -6.98 -21.71
C PRO A 158 -3.00 -7.50 -20.34
N GLU A 159 -2.82 -8.81 -20.16
CA GLU A 159 -2.41 -9.44 -18.90
C GLU A 159 -0.97 -9.09 -18.49
N GLY A 160 -0.15 -8.70 -19.46
CA GLY A 160 1.26 -8.35 -19.25
C GLY A 160 1.50 -6.93 -18.73
N TRP A 161 0.45 -6.13 -18.46
CA TRP A 161 0.64 -4.72 -18.16
C TRP A 161 -0.19 -4.24 -16.97
N SER A 162 0.32 -3.26 -16.26
CA SER A 162 -0.40 -2.59 -15.18
C SER A 162 -0.01 -1.12 -15.06
N ALA A 163 -0.98 -0.30 -14.63
CA ALA A 163 -0.78 1.11 -14.39
C ALA A 163 0.12 1.40 -13.19
N GLY A 164 0.98 2.40 -13.30
CA GLY A 164 1.68 3.00 -12.19
C GLY A 164 0.80 3.90 -11.32
N ALA A 165 1.34 4.43 -10.24
CA ALA A 165 0.59 5.19 -9.24
C ALA A 165 -0.17 6.40 -9.84
N LEU A 166 0.43 7.11 -10.79
CA LEU A 166 -0.20 8.28 -11.42
C LEU A 166 -1.27 7.91 -12.45
N LEU A 167 -1.17 6.78 -13.15
CA LEU A 167 -2.18 6.40 -14.14
C LEU A 167 -3.30 5.54 -13.53
N ARG A 168 -3.03 4.80 -12.46
CA ARG A 168 -4.00 3.89 -11.84
C ARG A 168 -5.35 4.54 -11.52
N PRO A 169 -5.44 5.73 -10.90
CA PRO A 169 -6.73 6.34 -10.60
C PRO A 169 -7.55 6.63 -11.87
N LEU A 170 -6.90 7.06 -12.95
CA LEU A 170 -7.58 7.35 -14.21
C LEU A 170 -8.06 6.08 -14.90
N VAL A 171 -7.25 5.01 -14.86
CA VAL A 171 -7.64 3.68 -15.36
C VAL A 171 -8.85 3.14 -14.58
N GLN A 172 -8.87 3.30 -13.26
CA GLN A 172 -10.00 2.89 -12.42
C GLN A 172 -11.26 3.69 -12.76
N ASP A 173 -11.15 5.01 -12.88
CA ASP A 173 -12.28 5.88 -13.21
C ASP A 173 -12.82 5.65 -14.62
N ALA A 174 -11.98 5.17 -15.56
CA ALA A 174 -12.41 4.81 -16.91
C ALA A 174 -13.21 3.49 -16.96
N VAL A 175 -12.94 2.57 -16.03
CA VAL A 175 -13.51 1.20 -16.06
C VAL A 175 -14.64 1.03 -15.04
N LEU A 176 -14.54 1.68 -13.88
CA LEU A 176 -15.49 1.53 -12.79
C LEU A 176 -16.38 2.77 -12.67
N PRO A 177 -17.65 2.64 -12.25
CA PRO A 177 -18.55 3.76 -12.03
C PRO A 177 -18.20 4.48 -10.72
N VAL A 178 -17.04 5.16 -10.68
CA VAL A 178 -16.52 5.81 -9.49
C VAL A 178 -17.24 7.13 -9.23
N ALA A 179 -18.03 7.19 -8.16
CA ALA A 179 -18.71 8.42 -7.72
C ALA A 179 -17.80 9.34 -6.89
N ALA A 180 -16.88 8.75 -6.10
CA ALA A 180 -15.88 9.46 -5.32
C ALA A 180 -14.70 8.53 -5.00
N THR A 181 -13.51 9.10 -4.84
CA THR A 181 -12.31 8.38 -4.38
C THR A 181 -12.04 8.72 -2.91
N ILE A 182 -11.86 7.71 -2.06
CA ILE A 182 -11.45 7.89 -0.66
C ILE A 182 -9.98 7.51 -0.53
N GLY A 183 -9.15 8.41 -0.02
CA GLY A 183 -7.71 8.16 0.11
C GLY A 183 -7.01 9.02 1.15
N GLY A 184 -5.73 8.75 1.37
CA GLY A 184 -4.89 9.52 2.28
C GLY A 184 -4.48 10.88 1.70
N ILE A 185 -3.94 11.75 2.56
CA ILE A 185 -3.49 13.10 2.15
C ILE A 185 -2.39 13.03 1.07
N GLY A 186 -1.45 12.06 1.17
CA GLY A 186 -0.43 11.87 0.14
C GLY A 186 -1.03 11.48 -1.22
N GLU A 187 -2.14 10.75 -1.22
CA GLU A 187 -2.86 10.39 -2.45
C GLU A 187 -3.58 11.62 -3.03
N LEU A 188 -4.20 12.47 -2.20
CA LEU A 188 -4.81 13.71 -2.63
C LEU A 188 -3.82 14.59 -3.41
N LEU A 189 -2.58 14.69 -2.94
CA LEU A 189 -1.55 15.52 -3.55
C LEU A 189 -1.21 15.07 -4.98
N TYR A 190 -1.06 13.77 -5.24
CA TYR A 190 -0.81 13.33 -6.62
C TYR A 190 -2.08 13.26 -7.46
N HIS A 191 -3.27 13.11 -6.87
CA HIS A 191 -4.53 13.24 -7.61
C HIS A 191 -4.71 14.63 -8.22
N ALA A 192 -4.22 15.67 -7.57
CA ALA A 192 -4.24 17.03 -8.12
C ALA A 192 -3.42 17.14 -9.43
N GLN A 193 -2.35 16.35 -9.59
CA GLN A 193 -1.55 16.33 -10.81
C GLN A 193 -2.28 15.74 -12.02
N LEU A 194 -3.35 14.98 -11.79
CA LEU A 194 -4.04 14.21 -12.83
C LEU A 194 -5.01 15.06 -13.66
N ALA A 195 -5.32 16.29 -13.25
CA ALA A 195 -6.38 17.10 -13.85
C ALA A 195 -6.22 17.33 -15.36
N PRO A 196 -5.05 17.72 -15.93
CA PRO A 196 -4.89 17.90 -17.36
C PRO A 196 -5.05 16.60 -18.15
N LEU A 197 -4.45 15.49 -17.65
CA LEU A 197 -4.58 14.19 -18.31
C LEU A 197 -6.01 13.65 -18.22
N ARG A 198 -6.71 13.88 -17.11
CA ARG A 198 -8.13 13.55 -16.94
C ARG A 198 -8.99 14.26 -17.98
N ALA A 199 -8.75 15.57 -18.18
CA ALA A 199 -9.46 16.36 -19.16
C ALA A 199 -9.18 15.87 -20.60
N ALA A 200 -7.92 15.61 -20.94
CA ALA A 200 -7.53 15.07 -22.24
C ALA A 200 -8.16 13.70 -22.52
N ALA A 201 -8.27 12.85 -21.51
CA ALA A 201 -8.93 11.55 -21.57
C ALA A 201 -10.47 11.63 -21.53
N ARG A 202 -11.04 12.82 -21.39
CA ARG A 202 -12.49 13.06 -21.25
C ARG A 202 -13.15 12.28 -20.11
N LEU A 203 -12.40 12.04 -19.05
CA LEU A 203 -12.90 11.38 -17.86
C LEU A 203 -13.63 12.36 -16.93
N PRO A 204 -14.68 11.93 -16.23
CA PRO A 204 -15.38 12.77 -15.27
C PRO A 204 -14.45 13.21 -14.14
N ASN A 205 -14.72 14.39 -13.59
CA ASN A 205 -13.96 14.87 -12.43
C ASN A 205 -14.46 14.18 -11.16
N THR A 206 -13.76 13.15 -10.73
CA THR A 206 -14.12 12.35 -9.56
C THR A 206 -13.72 13.08 -8.28
N PRO A 207 -14.66 13.41 -7.37
CA PRO A 207 -14.35 14.00 -6.08
C PRO A 207 -13.41 13.14 -5.26
N PHE A 208 -12.45 13.77 -4.58
CA PHE A 208 -11.58 13.09 -3.63
C PHE A 208 -11.99 13.41 -2.19
N VAL A 209 -12.27 12.36 -1.41
CA VAL A 209 -12.65 12.46 0.00
C VAL A 209 -11.48 11.98 0.85
N PRO A 210 -10.89 12.84 1.69
CA PRO A 210 -9.82 12.43 2.58
C PRO A 210 -10.31 11.34 3.55
N ARG A 211 -9.52 10.28 3.66
CA ARG A 211 -9.75 9.20 4.63
C ARG A 211 -9.67 9.75 6.05
N ILE A 212 -10.61 9.37 6.90
CA ILE A 212 -10.55 9.69 8.33
C ILE A 212 -9.28 9.09 8.91
N SER A 213 -8.52 9.93 9.64
CA SER A 213 -7.34 9.51 10.40
C SER A 213 -7.70 9.53 11.89
N MET A 214 -7.39 8.45 12.60
CA MET A 214 -7.62 8.36 14.04
C MET A 214 -6.44 7.67 14.72
N THR A 215 -6.21 8.02 15.97
CA THR A 215 -5.24 7.38 16.85
C THR A 215 -5.98 6.67 17.98
N LEU A 216 -5.78 5.36 18.08
CA LEU A 216 -6.34 4.57 19.18
C LEU A 216 -5.32 4.54 20.32
N THR A 217 -5.78 4.81 21.54
CA THR A 217 -4.98 4.73 22.77
C THR A 217 -5.62 3.73 23.72
N ASN A 218 -4.81 2.94 24.39
CA ASN A 218 -5.25 2.10 25.50
C ASN A 218 -5.39 2.93 26.81
N PRO A 219 -6.02 2.38 27.87
CA PRO A 219 -6.18 3.08 29.14
C PRO A 219 -4.86 3.52 29.79
N GLU A 220 -3.78 2.74 29.65
CA GLU A 220 -2.46 3.07 30.20
C GLU A 220 -1.85 4.30 29.55
N VAL A 221 -1.87 4.33 28.20
CA VAL A 221 -1.40 5.48 27.42
C VAL A 221 -2.22 6.72 27.77
N ARG A 222 -3.54 6.60 27.91
CA ARG A 222 -4.42 7.69 28.31
C ARG A 222 -4.03 8.24 29.69
N SER A 223 -3.91 7.36 30.69
CA SER A 223 -3.50 7.73 32.05
C SER A 223 -2.11 8.40 32.09
N THR A 224 -1.20 7.93 31.22
CA THR A 224 0.13 8.54 31.11
C THR A 224 0.08 9.93 30.49
N LEU A 225 -0.72 10.14 29.45
CA LEU A 225 -0.93 11.45 28.84
C LEU A 225 -1.60 12.43 29.80
N GLU A 226 -2.59 11.98 30.59
CA GLU A 226 -3.24 12.79 31.63
C GLU A 226 -2.25 13.25 32.70
N ARG A 227 -1.41 12.34 33.21
CA ARG A 227 -0.36 12.70 34.20
C ARG A 227 0.68 13.66 33.62
N ALA A 228 0.96 13.55 32.33
CA ALA A 228 1.91 14.41 31.64
C ALA A 228 1.29 15.72 31.15
N GLU A 229 0.01 15.96 31.45
CA GLU A 229 -0.77 17.11 30.96
C GLU A 229 -0.62 17.32 29.44
N ALA A 230 -0.63 16.22 28.68
CA ALA A 230 -0.40 16.20 27.24
C ALA A 230 -1.58 15.62 26.47
N THR A 231 -1.74 16.08 25.26
CA THR A 231 -2.68 15.48 24.31
C THR A 231 -1.96 14.53 23.34
N PRO A 232 -2.65 13.51 22.79
CA PRO A 232 -2.09 12.68 21.75
C PRO A 232 -1.54 13.48 20.55
N GLY A 233 -2.23 14.57 20.18
CA GLY A 233 -1.83 15.45 19.09
C GLY A 233 -0.49 16.14 19.33
N GLU A 234 -0.26 16.65 20.54
CA GLU A 234 1.03 17.28 20.91
C GLU A 234 2.18 16.29 20.82
N VAL A 235 1.98 15.06 21.34
CA VAL A 235 3.02 14.02 21.32
C VAL A 235 3.34 13.58 19.90
N LEU A 236 2.32 13.35 19.08
CA LEU A 236 2.50 12.92 17.67
C LEU A 236 3.13 14.02 16.81
N SER A 237 2.75 15.29 17.05
CA SER A 237 3.30 16.44 16.31
C SER A 237 4.78 16.68 16.61
N ALA A 238 5.25 16.30 17.78
CA ALA A 238 6.64 16.44 18.18
C ALA A 238 7.60 15.41 17.56
N ARG A 239 7.11 14.46 16.78
CA ARG A 239 7.91 13.46 16.01
C ARG A 239 8.99 12.73 16.84
N GLY A 240 8.68 12.42 18.10
CA GLY A 240 9.59 11.76 19.02
C GLY A 240 10.45 12.70 19.89
N GLU A 241 10.37 14.00 19.70
CA GLU A 241 11.08 15.02 20.50
C GLU A 241 10.23 15.59 21.65
N TRP A 242 8.99 15.06 21.82
CA TRP A 242 8.10 15.54 22.87
C TRP A 242 8.67 15.26 24.26
N ARG A 243 8.57 16.26 25.17
CA ARG A 243 8.96 16.15 26.57
C ARG A 243 7.82 16.62 27.46
N PRO A 244 7.62 15.98 28.64
CA PRO A 244 6.63 16.43 29.62
C PRO A 244 6.92 17.88 30.08
N ARG A 245 5.88 18.67 30.26
CA ARG A 245 6.01 20.05 30.76
C ARG A 245 6.47 20.12 32.22
N ASN A 246 6.18 19.07 32.98
CA ASN A 246 6.49 18.94 34.40
C ASN A 246 7.60 17.90 34.62
N GLU A 247 8.78 18.09 34.02
CA GLU A 247 9.95 17.30 34.43
C GLU A 247 10.31 17.58 35.88
N PRO A 248 10.33 16.57 36.76
CA PRO A 248 10.92 16.75 38.07
C PRO A 248 12.40 17.09 37.88
N SER A 249 12.82 18.25 38.35
CA SER A 249 14.23 18.67 38.35
C SER A 249 15.07 17.61 39.08
N GLY A 250 15.72 16.68 38.35
CA GLY A 250 16.68 15.74 38.94
C GLY A 250 16.40 14.24 38.81
N GLY A 251 15.39 13.80 38.04
CA GLY A 251 15.22 12.38 37.71
C GLY A 251 15.37 12.16 36.20
N GLU A 252 16.14 11.16 35.78
CA GLU A 252 16.08 10.67 34.40
C GLU A 252 14.68 10.09 34.14
N VAL A 253 13.76 10.96 33.69
CA VAL A 253 12.52 10.47 33.09
C VAL A 253 12.90 9.98 31.68
N PRO A 254 12.73 8.68 31.38
CA PRO A 254 12.97 8.21 30.03
C PRO A 254 12.12 9.06 29.08
N ALA A 255 12.74 9.69 28.10
CA ALA A 255 11.98 10.41 27.07
C ALA A 255 10.90 9.48 26.53
N ALA A 256 9.71 10.01 26.18
CA ALA A 256 8.64 9.18 25.58
C ALA A 256 9.19 8.37 24.38
N GLY A 257 10.22 8.88 23.70
CA GLY A 257 11.02 8.17 22.72
C GLY A 257 11.77 6.96 23.27
N ASP A 258 12.25 6.99 24.50
CA ASP A 258 12.97 5.87 25.11
C ASP A 258 11.99 4.78 25.57
N PHE A 259 10.81 5.15 26.05
CA PHE A 259 9.72 4.21 26.34
C PHE A 259 9.24 3.55 25.06
N LEU A 260 8.93 4.33 24.00
CA LEU A 260 8.53 3.79 22.70
C LEU A 260 9.63 2.96 22.06
N ARG A 261 10.90 3.33 22.24
CA ARG A 261 12.06 2.57 21.77
C ARG A 261 12.15 1.24 22.51
N LYS A 262 12.03 1.26 23.85
CA LYS A 262 12.08 0.05 24.69
C LYS A 262 10.93 -0.91 24.37
N GLU A 263 9.71 -0.39 24.15
CA GLU A 263 8.57 -1.19 23.73
C GLU A 263 8.75 -1.73 22.29
N ALA A 264 9.28 -0.92 21.38
CA ALA A 264 9.61 -1.36 20.03
C ALA A 264 10.74 -2.39 20.02
N GLU A 265 11.75 -2.23 20.84
CA GLU A 265 12.84 -3.20 21.03
C GLU A 265 12.32 -4.50 21.64
N GLY A 266 11.46 -4.44 22.64
CA GLY A 266 10.79 -5.58 23.24
C GLY A 266 9.88 -6.31 22.25
N ALA A 267 9.13 -5.59 21.42
CA ALA A 267 8.34 -6.17 20.35
C ALA A 267 9.22 -6.81 19.26
N ALA A 268 10.30 -6.13 18.88
CA ALA A 268 11.27 -6.67 17.90
C ALA A 268 12.01 -7.90 18.43
N GLU A 269 12.25 -7.98 19.72
CA GLU A 269 12.87 -9.12 20.37
C GLU A 269 11.93 -10.32 20.44
N ARG A 270 10.66 -10.10 20.77
CA ARG A 270 9.59 -11.09 20.68
C ARG A 270 9.45 -11.64 19.26
N LEU A 271 9.44 -10.76 18.24
CA LEU A 271 9.39 -11.15 16.83
C LEU A 271 10.65 -11.92 16.40
N ARG A 272 11.83 -11.54 16.87
CA ARG A 272 13.08 -12.31 16.61
C ARG A 272 13.04 -13.68 17.27
N GLY A 273 12.55 -13.78 18.50
CA GLY A 273 12.34 -15.05 19.21
C GLY A 273 11.38 -15.95 18.44
N LEU A 274 10.23 -15.43 18.03
CA LEU A 274 9.24 -16.13 17.22
C LEU A 274 9.86 -16.64 15.91
N ARG A 275 10.60 -15.77 15.21
CA ARG A 275 11.29 -16.14 13.96
C ARG A 275 12.34 -17.24 14.17
N ALA A 276 13.05 -17.20 15.28
CA ALA A 276 14.04 -18.23 15.63
C ALA A 276 13.39 -19.57 15.99
N GLU A 277 12.22 -19.54 16.60
CA GLU A 277 11.41 -20.75 16.91
C GLU A 277 10.85 -21.37 15.64
N ILE A 278 10.24 -20.56 14.76
CA ILE A 278 9.73 -21.01 13.46
C ILE A 278 10.86 -21.60 12.59
N ALA A 279 12.07 -21.04 12.66
CA ALA A 279 13.22 -21.54 11.89
C ALA A 279 13.77 -22.89 12.40
N LYS A 280 13.31 -23.40 13.54
CA LYS A 280 13.67 -24.74 14.08
C LYS A 280 12.67 -25.83 13.68
N LEU A 281 11.50 -25.41 13.15
CA LEU A 281 10.46 -26.29 12.62
C LEU A 281 10.78 -26.71 11.18
#